data_e8c5fe41cb15867ae5ba90df6c491bfa
#
_entry.id   e8c5fe41cb15867ae5ba90df6c491bfa
#
_cell.length_a   1.000
_cell.length_b   1.000
_cell.length_c   1.000
_cell.angle_alpha   90.00
_cell.angle_beta   90.00
_cell.angle_gamma   90.00
#
_symmetry.space_group_name_H-M   'P 1'
#
loop_
_entity.id
_entity.type
_entity.pdbx_description
1 polymer ?
#
loop_
_entity_poly.entity_id
_entity_poly.type
_entity_poly.pdbx_seq_one_letter_code
_entity_poly.pdbx_strand_id
1 'polypeptide(L)'
;MKILHLSDTHGCHRRLRDLPEADVVVHSGDFTMNGSEAEAIDFMNWLCDLPYRHKIFICGNHDDCLYGANVDGLDDNVYYLCNSGIEIDGVKFYGVPMFMGDCVTDRQSRNYANIPSDTDVLITHSPAYGILDFDDDINYGSEEILERLSSLPNLKAHLFGHIHAQHGIVTQNGITFSNGAIMNYDYSNLSKTRIIEL
;
A
#
# COMPACT_ATOMS: atom_id res chain seq x y z
N MET A 1 12.56 -11.48 6.47
CA MET A 1 11.19 -11.09 6.87
C MET A 1 10.26 -11.43 5.72
N LYS A 2 9.13 -12.11 6.01
CA LYS A 2 8.09 -12.41 5.01
C LYS A 2 6.96 -11.39 5.11
N ILE A 3 6.61 -10.77 3.99
CA ILE A 3 5.54 -9.77 3.91
C ILE A 3 4.45 -10.29 3.00
N LEU A 4 3.23 -10.44 3.52
CA LEU A 4 2.03 -10.59 2.69
C LEU A 4 1.61 -9.20 2.20
N HIS A 5 1.62 -8.98 0.90
CA HIS A 5 1.22 -7.70 0.33
C HIS A 5 -0.15 -7.80 -0.35
N LEU A 6 -1.04 -6.89 0.04
CA LEU A 6 -2.42 -6.72 -0.45
C LEU A 6 -2.65 -5.24 -0.78
N SER A 7 -3.52 -4.96 -1.72
CA SER A 7 -4.05 -3.64 -2.07
C SER A 7 -5.39 -3.77 -2.76
N ASP A 8 -6.12 -2.68 -2.89
CA ASP A 8 -7.30 -2.56 -3.75
C ASP A 8 -8.32 -3.68 -3.49
N THR A 9 -8.71 -3.86 -2.24
CA THR A 9 -9.72 -4.85 -1.85
C THR A 9 -11.15 -4.35 -2.02
N HIS A 10 -11.38 -3.03 -2.10
CA HIS A 10 -12.66 -2.38 -2.39
C HIS A 10 -13.86 -3.03 -1.67
N GLY A 11 -13.76 -3.19 -0.35
CA GLY A 11 -14.78 -3.82 0.50
C GLY A 11 -14.87 -5.34 0.38
N CYS A 12 -14.05 -5.97 -0.49
CA CYS A 12 -14.08 -7.42 -0.69
C CYS A 12 -13.05 -8.20 0.17
N HIS A 13 -12.38 -7.54 1.11
CA HIS A 13 -11.34 -8.14 1.97
C HIS A 13 -11.81 -9.41 2.68
N ARG A 14 -13.08 -9.52 3.09
CA ARG A 14 -13.64 -10.73 3.72
C ARG A 14 -13.82 -11.91 2.76
N ARG A 15 -13.65 -11.71 1.45
CA ARG A 15 -13.63 -12.81 0.45
C ARG A 15 -12.25 -13.48 0.39
N LEU A 16 -11.20 -12.84 0.91
CA LEU A 16 -9.87 -13.44 0.98
C LEU A 16 -9.88 -14.59 1.99
N ARG A 17 -9.56 -15.80 1.50
CA ARG A 17 -9.50 -17.03 2.27
C ARG A 17 -8.09 -17.62 2.18
N ASP A 18 -7.73 -18.42 3.16
CA ASP A 18 -6.47 -19.19 3.15
C ASP A 18 -5.24 -18.30 2.88
N LEU A 19 -5.19 -17.14 3.54
CA LEU A 19 -4.05 -16.22 3.43
C LEU A 19 -2.77 -16.91 3.91
N PRO A 20 -1.65 -16.79 3.17
CA PRO A 20 -0.40 -17.46 3.50
C PRO A 20 0.23 -16.92 4.79
N GLU A 21 1.04 -17.72 5.45
CA GLU A 21 1.83 -17.29 6.61
C GLU A 21 2.86 -16.23 6.23
N ALA A 22 2.92 -15.15 7.03
CA ALA A 22 3.89 -14.07 6.92
C ALA A 22 4.17 -13.44 8.29
N ASP A 23 5.28 -12.71 8.40
CA ASP A 23 5.61 -11.94 9.61
C ASP A 23 4.79 -10.66 9.68
N VAL A 24 4.57 -10.03 8.52
CA VAL A 24 3.86 -8.76 8.36
C VAL A 24 2.83 -8.89 7.25
N VAL A 25 1.62 -8.37 7.45
CA VAL A 25 0.70 -8.08 6.35
C VAL A 25 0.71 -6.58 6.08
N VAL A 26 0.80 -6.19 4.81
CA VAL A 26 0.73 -4.80 4.35
C VAL A 26 -0.44 -4.64 3.40
N HIS A 27 -1.27 -3.61 3.62
CA HIS A 27 -2.32 -3.18 2.70
C HIS A 27 -2.01 -1.78 2.18
N SER A 28 -1.77 -1.63 0.89
CA SER A 28 -1.32 -0.38 0.26
C SER A 28 -2.45 0.50 -0.30
N GLY A 29 -3.63 0.46 0.33
CA GLY A 29 -4.73 1.39 0.05
C GLY A 29 -5.87 0.79 -0.76
N ASP A 30 -6.92 1.59 -0.93
CA ASP A 30 -8.18 1.24 -1.59
C ASP A 30 -8.86 0.01 -0.96
N PHE A 31 -9.00 0.07 0.37
CA PHE A 31 -9.73 -0.96 1.11
C PHE A 31 -11.25 -0.70 1.11
N THR A 32 -11.69 0.55 0.88
CA THR A 32 -13.11 0.89 0.71
C THR A 32 -13.50 0.92 -0.78
N MET A 33 -14.78 0.79 -1.07
CA MET A 33 -15.34 1.00 -2.41
C MET A 33 -15.85 2.43 -2.58
N ASN A 34 -16.56 2.95 -1.59
CA ASN A 34 -17.27 4.23 -1.66
C ASN A 34 -16.68 5.30 -0.72
N GLY A 35 -15.61 5.00 -0.01
CA GLY A 35 -14.99 5.95 0.91
C GLY A 35 -15.82 6.25 2.15
N SER A 36 -16.65 5.31 2.62
CA SER A 36 -17.45 5.50 3.81
C SER A 36 -16.72 5.07 5.09
N GLU A 37 -16.99 5.77 6.20
CA GLU A 37 -16.45 5.38 7.52
C GLU A 37 -16.84 3.95 7.91
N ALA A 38 -18.05 3.52 7.55
CA ALA A 38 -18.51 2.17 7.85
C ALA A 38 -17.68 1.09 7.14
N GLU A 39 -17.32 1.32 5.87
CA GLU A 39 -16.43 0.42 5.13
C GLU A 39 -15.01 0.41 5.73
N ALA A 40 -14.50 1.59 6.13
CA ALA A 40 -13.18 1.71 6.76
C ALA A 40 -13.15 0.96 8.11
N ILE A 41 -14.18 1.10 8.94
CA ILE A 41 -14.29 0.38 10.21
C ILE A 41 -14.38 -1.14 9.97
N ASP A 42 -15.16 -1.60 8.98
CA ASP A 42 -15.24 -3.02 8.64
C ASP A 42 -13.90 -3.60 8.21
N PHE A 43 -13.14 -2.85 7.40
CA PHE A 43 -11.79 -3.23 7.00
C PHE A 43 -10.82 -3.28 8.20
N MET A 44 -10.78 -2.25 9.03
CA MET A 44 -9.90 -2.20 10.20
C MET A 44 -10.19 -3.34 11.17
N ASN A 45 -11.46 -3.65 11.44
CA ASN A 45 -11.86 -4.80 12.26
C ASN A 45 -11.37 -6.12 11.63
N TRP A 46 -11.57 -6.30 10.32
CA TRP A 46 -11.06 -7.49 9.63
C TRP A 46 -9.54 -7.60 9.72
N LEU A 47 -8.82 -6.48 9.56
CA LEU A 47 -7.35 -6.45 9.63
C LEU A 47 -6.88 -6.79 11.06
N CYS A 48 -7.53 -6.25 12.09
CA CYS A 48 -7.25 -6.58 13.50
C CYS A 48 -7.43 -8.07 13.79
N ASP A 49 -8.46 -8.70 13.22
CA ASP A 49 -8.75 -10.13 13.41
C ASP A 49 -7.75 -11.09 12.72
N LEU A 50 -6.92 -10.59 11.79
CA LEU A 50 -5.95 -11.44 11.08
C LEU A 50 -4.82 -11.92 12.03
N PRO A 51 -4.35 -13.18 11.88
CA PRO A 51 -3.37 -13.78 12.80
C PRO A 51 -1.92 -13.42 12.48
N TYR A 52 -1.66 -12.21 11.97
CA TYR A 52 -0.31 -11.74 11.70
C TYR A 52 0.29 -11.00 12.87
N ARG A 53 1.60 -11.16 13.07
CA ARG A 53 2.34 -10.52 14.14
C ARG A 53 2.32 -8.99 14.01
N HIS A 54 2.42 -8.48 12.79
CA HIS A 54 2.33 -7.05 12.48
C HIS A 54 1.45 -6.80 11.28
N LYS A 55 0.71 -5.69 11.30
CA LYS A 55 -0.26 -5.34 10.28
C LYS A 55 -0.09 -3.85 9.96
N ILE A 56 0.18 -3.52 8.71
CA ILE A 56 0.41 -2.16 8.26
C ILE A 56 -0.62 -1.83 7.18
N PHE A 57 -1.17 -0.62 7.21
CA PHE A 57 -1.99 -0.13 6.11
C PHE A 57 -1.81 1.36 5.87
N ILE A 58 -2.06 1.77 4.65
CA ILE A 58 -2.19 3.16 4.20
C ILE A 58 -3.54 3.34 3.52
N CYS A 59 -3.92 4.59 3.24
CA CYS A 59 -5.09 4.90 2.40
C CYS A 59 -4.72 5.03 0.92
N GLY A 60 -5.64 4.64 0.05
CA GLY A 60 -5.67 4.97 -1.36
C GLY A 60 -6.70 6.07 -1.66
N ASN A 61 -6.96 6.31 -2.94
CA ASN A 61 -7.87 7.37 -3.38
C ASN A 61 -9.36 7.06 -3.14
N HIS A 62 -9.73 5.82 -2.87
CA HIS A 62 -11.09 5.46 -2.44
C HIS A 62 -11.30 5.60 -0.93
N ASP A 63 -10.26 5.87 -0.13
CA ASP A 63 -10.33 5.88 1.33
C ASP A 63 -10.41 7.30 1.92
N ASP A 64 -10.99 8.26 1.17
CA ASP A 64 -11.05 9.68 1.52
C ASP A 64 -11.76 9.98 2.85
N CYS A 65 -12.56 9.06 3.40
CA CYS A 65 -13.13 9.19 4.74
C CYS A 65 -12.08 9.32 5.85
N LEU A 66 -10.84 8.86 5.61
CA LEU A 66 -9.73 9.00 6.55
C LEU A 66 -8.84 10.23 6.29
N TYR A 67 -9.19 11.09 5.31
CA TYR A 67 -8.43 12.31 5.05
C TYR A 67 -8.48 13.28 6.23
N GLY A 68 -7.33 13.48 6.87
CA GLY A 68 -7.22 14.29 8.08
C GLY A 68 -7.84 13.68 9.33
N ALA A 69 -8.27 12.43 9.27
CA ALA A 69 -8.82 11.73 10.44
C ALA A 69 -7.73 11.30 11.42
N ASN A 70 -8.08 11.24 12.68
CA ASN A 70 -7.33 10.55 13.71
C ASN A 70 -7.90 9.14 13.87
N VAL A 71 -7.07 8.11 13.70
CA VAL A 71 -7.50 6.70 13.82
C VAL A 71 -7.07 6.19 15.18
N ASP A 72 -8.06 5.97 16.05
CA ASP A 72 -7.86 5.48 17.42
C ASP A 72 -8.45 4.08 17.59
N GLY A 73 -7.98 3.35 18.60
CA GLY A 73 -8.55 2.05 19.00
C GLY A 73 -8.08 0.85 18.16
N LEU A 74 -7.02 1.01 17.38
CA LEU A 74 -6.33 -0.11 16.75
C LEU A 74 -5.59 -0.96 17.79
N ASP A 75 -5.43 -2.26 17.52
CA ASP A 75 -4.57 -3.13 18.31
C ASP A 75 -3.11 -2.66 18.26
N ASP A 76 -2.32 -2.94 19.29
CA ASP A 76 -0.92 -2.51 19.42
C ASP A 76 0.00 -2.97 18.27
N ASN A 77 -0.43 -3.97 17.50
CA ASN A 77 0.31 -4.54 16.35
C ASN A 77 -0.28 -4.12 14.99
N VAL A 78 -1.18 -3.15 14.97
CA VAL A 78 -1.80 -2.60 13.75
C VAL A 78 -1.37 -1.14 13.58
N TYR A 79 -0.75 -0.83 12.44
CA TYR A 79 -0.14 0.47 12.17
C TYR A 79 -0.79 1.13 10.95
N TYR A 80 -1.49 2.23 11.16
CA TYR A 80 -1.91 3.14 10.12
C TYR A 80 -0.79 4.11 9.82
N LEU A 81 -0.23 4.07 8.60
CA LEU A 81 0.82 4.99 8.18
C LEU A 81 0.24 6.08 7.27
N CYS A 82 0.38 7.33 7.71
CA CYS A 82 -0.01 8.50 6.94
C CYS A 82 1.13 9.51 6.95
N ASN A 83 1.97 9.49 5.92
CA ASN A 83 3.23 10.24 5.83
C ASN A 83 4.11 9.99 7.07
N SER A 84 4.19 8.76 7.49
CA SER A 84 4.85 8.32 8.71
C SER A 84 5.49 6.95 8.54
N GLY A 85 6.37 6.58 9.47
CA GLY A 85 7.08 5.31 9.43
C GLY A 85 7.02 4.54 10.75
N ILE A 86 7.38 3.26 10.66
CA ILE A 86 7.55 2.33 11.79
C ILE A 86 8.77 1.45 11.53
N GLU A 87 9.49 1.09 12.57
CA GLU A 87 10.55 0.09 12.51
C GLU A 87 10.05 -1.21 13.14
N ILE A 88 10.15 -2.31 12.40
CA ILE A 88 9.76 -3.65 12.83
C ILE A 88 10.93 -4.60 12.59
N ASP A 89 11.45 -5.21 13.66
CA ASP A 89 12.57 -6.16 13.59
C ASP A 89 13.80 -5.61 12.80
N GLY A 90 14.09 -4.31 12.93
CA GLY A 90 15.21 -3.63 12.25
C GLY A 90 14.94 -3.27 10.78
N VAL A 91 13.71 -3.41 10.30
CA VAL A 91 13.27 -2.98 8.95
C VAL A 91 12.42 -1.73 9.09
N LYS A 92 12.78 -0.67 8.36
CA LYS A 92 12.09 0.63 8.38
C LYS A 92 11.07 0.72 7.27
N PHE A 93 9.80 0.75 7.65
CA PHE A 93 8.65 0.96 6.75
C PHE A 93 8.27 2.44 6.75
N TYR A 94 7.91 2.97 5.60
CA TYR A 94 7.35 4.31 5.47
C TYR A 94 6.15 4.29 4.54
N GLY A 95 5.02 4.89 4.99
CA GLY A 95 3.75 4.89 4.27
C GLY A 95 3.36 6.30 3.80
N VAL A 96 3.05 6.43 2.51
CA VAL A 96 2.52 7.65 1.90
C VAL A 96 1.17 7.32 1.26
N PRO A 97 0.05 7.75 1.84
CA PRO A 97 -1.27 7.55 1.26
C PRO A 97 -1.47 8.39 0.00
N MET A 98 -2.51 8.07 -0.75
CA MET A 98 -2.97 8.87 -1.88
C MET A 98 -4.37 9.40 -1.58
N PHE A 99 -4.47 10.66 -1.19
CA PHE A 99 -5.75 11.35 -1.05
C PHE A 99 -5.95 12.33 -2.20
N MET A 100 -7.16 12.37 -2.78
CA MET A 100 -7.47 13.26 -3.90
C MET A 100 -7.22 14.73 -3.55
N GLY A 101 -7.50 15.14 -2.31
CA GLY A 101 -7.22 16.49 -1.82
C GLY A 101 -5.73 16.86 -1.84
N ASP A 102 -4.84 15.92 -1.63
CA ASP A 102 -3.40 16.14 -1.69
C ASP A 102 -2.91 16.22 -3.14
N CYS A 103 -3.46 15.38 -4.04
CA CYS A 103 -3.10 15.38 -5.45
C CYS A 103 -3.40 16.72 -6.14
N VAL A 104 -4.55 17.35 -5.84
CA VAL A 104 -4.95 18.63 -6.47
C VAL A 104 -4.28 19.87 -5.87
N THR A 105 -3.50 19.71 -4.78
CA THR A 105 -2.87 20.84 -4.06
C THR A 105 -1.35 20.75 -4.01
N ASP A 106 -0.68 20.01 -4.86
CA ASP A 106 0.77 19.72 -4.85
C ASP A 106 1.28 19.18 -3.49
N ARG A 107 0.39 18.83 -2.57
CA ARG A 107 0.78 18.28 -1.27
C ARG A 107 1.32 16.87 -1.42
N GLN A 108 0.77 16.10 -2.38
CA GLN A 108 1.23 14.75 -2.69
C GLN A 108 2.72 14.73 -3.09
N SER A 109 3.15 15.64 -3.98
CA SER A 109 4.56 15.77 -4.38
C SER A 109 5.47 16.08 -3.19
N ARG A 110 5.02 16.95 -2.27
CA ARG A 110 5.77 17.23 -1.03
C ARG A 110 5.84 16.03 -0.10
N ASN A 111 4.78 15.22 -0.01
CA ASN A 111 4.77 14.01 0.79
C ASN A 111 5.82 13.00 0.26
N TYR A 112 5.93 12.84 -1.06
CA TYR A 112 6.97 11.99 -1.67
C TYR A 112 8.39 12.54 -1.42
N ALA A 113 8.60 13.86 -1.54
CA ALA A 113 9.88 14.48 -1.27
C ALA A 113 10.36 14.29 0.19
N ASN A 114 9.42 14.15 1.13
CA ASN A 114 9.71 14.00 2.56
C ASN A 114 9.94 12.55 3.02
N ILE A 115 9.85 11.54 2.14
CA ILE A 115 10.17 10.16 2.48
C ILE A 115 11.59 10.10 3.07
N PRO A 116 11.83 9.51 4.26
CA PRO A 116 13.17 9.43 4.85
C PRO A 116 14.14 8.62 3.99
N SER A 117 15.40 9.07 3.91
CA SER A 117 16.43 8.42 3.08
C SER A 117 16.88 7.05 3.59
N ASP A 118 16.58 6.73 4.83
CA ASP A 118 16.89 5.46 5.49
C ASP A 118 15.74 4.44 5.45
N THR A 119 14.73 4.67 4.59
CA THR A 119 13.61 3.76 4.37
C THR A 119 14.06 2.47 3.71
N ASP A 120 13.71 1.31 4.30
CA ASP A 120 13.94 -0.04 3.74
C ASP A 120 12.75 -0.52 2.89
N VAL A 121 11.51 -0.24 3.32
CA VAL A 121 10.27 -0.61 2.62
C VAL A 121 9.40 0.63 2.48
N LEU A 122 9.19 1.04 1.24
CA LEU A 122 8.27 2.13 0.91
C LEU A 122 6.90 1.55 0.58
N ILE A 123 5.85 2.15 1.14
CA ILE A 123 4.46 1.82 0.85
C ILE A 123 3.79 3.09 0.30
N THR A 124 3.34 3.04 -0.95
CA THR A 124 2.53 4.11 -1.56
C THR A 124 1.28 3.48 -2.18
N HIS A 125 0.23 4.26 -2.45
CA HIS A 125 -0.88 3.72 -3.22
C HIS A 125 -0.55 3.74 -4.72
N SER A 126 -0.08 4.86 -5.24
CA SER A 126 0.39 4.97 -6.64
C SER A 126 1.68 4.20 -6.89
N PRO A 127 1.85 3.56 -8.07
CA PRO A 127 3.13 3.03 -8.53
C PRO A 127 4.13 4.14 -8.88
N ALA A 128 5.42 3.79 -8.98
CA ALA A 128 6.41 4.62 -9.66
C ALA A 128 6.24 4.51 -11.18
N TYR A 129 6.50 5.60 -11.91
CA TYR A 129 6.38 5.64 -13.37
C TYR A 129 7.22 4.54 -14.05
N GLY A 130 6.59 3.82 -14.98
CA GLY A 130 7.20 2.74 -15.76
C GLY A 130 7.34 1.40 -15.02
N ILE A 131 6.77 1.25 -13.82
CA ILE A 131 6.90 0.03 -13.00
C ILE A 131 5.53 -0.50 -12.59
N LEU A 132 5.04 -1.53 -13.29
CA LEU A 132 3.73 -2.15 -13.06
C LEU A 132 2.58 -1.11 -12.99
N ASP A 133 2.63 -0.15 -13.92
CA ASP A 133 1.76 1.03 -13.93
C ASP A 133 1.02 1.25 -15.25
N PHE A 134 1.16 0.31 -16.23
CA PHE A 134 0.64 0.47 -17.57
C PHE A 134 -0.76 -0.11 -17.70
N ASP A 135 -1.73 0.70 -18.13
CA ASP A 135 -3.09 0.30 -18.45
C ASP A 135 -3.66 1.22 -19.56
N ASP A 136 -4.55 0.72 -20.41
CA ASP A 136 -5.19 1.48 -21.48
C ASP A 136 -4.20 2.36 -22.31
N ASP A 137 -3.04 1.80 -22.66
CA ASP A 137 -1.98 2.48 -23.43
C ASP A 137 -1.32 3.69 -22.71
N ILE A 138 -1.48 3.82 -21.39
CA ILE A 138 -0.94 4.91 -20.57
C ILE A 138 -0.17 4.35 -19.38
N ASN A 139 0.91 5.01 -18.99
CA ASN A 139 1.55 4.83 -17.70
C ASN A 139 0.92 5.77 -16.66
N TYR A 140 0.39 5.20 -15.58
CA TYR A 140 -0.29 5.94 -14.51
C TYR A 140 0.62 6.21 -13.30
N GLY A 141 1.85 5.72 -13.31
CA GLY A 141 2.79 5.88 -12.22
C GLY A 141 3.28 7.32 -12.05
N SER A 142 3.75 7.63 -10.84
CA SER A 142 4.29 8.96 -10.50
C SER A 142 5.76 9.06 -10.86
N GLU A 143 6.13 10.10 -11.61
CA GLU A 143 7.52 10.47 -11.88
C GLU A 143 8.24 10.94 -10.60
N GLU A 144 7.53 11.61 -9.68
CA GLU A 144 8.10 12.07 -8.41
C GLU A 144 8.47 10.88 -7.50
N ILE A 145 7.64 9.81 -7.50
CA ILE A 145 8.02 8.58 -6.80
C ILE A 145 9.28 7.99 -7.44
N LEU A 146 9.31 7.85 -8.77
CA LEU A 146 10.47 7.29 -9.48
C LEU A 146 11.76 8.08 -9.18
N GLU A 147 11.68 9.42 -9.20
CA GLU A 147 12.80 10.29 -8.82
C GLU A 147 13.22 10.04 -7.36
N ARG A 148 12.25 9.98 -6.44
CA ARG A 148 12.54 9.76 -5.02
C ARG A 148 13.21 8.41 -4.76
N LEU A 149 12.80 7.34 -5.43
CA LEU A 149 13.40 6.00 -5.27
C LEU A 149 14.91 6.02 -5.52
N SER A 150 15.39 6.84 -6.46
CA SER A 150 16.82 6.95 -6.78
C SER A 150 17.66 7.50 -5.63
N SER A 151 17.04 8.16 -4.66
CA SER A 151 17.67 8.76 -3.48
C SER A 151 17.49 7.96 -2.18
N LEU A 152 16.98 6.73 -2.27
CA LEU A 152 16.75 5.81 -1.15
C LEU A 152 17.76 4.65 -1.19
N PRO A 153 18.99 4.81 -0.66
CA PRO A 153 20.07 3.83 -0.84
C PRO A 153 19.82 2.49 -0.13
N ASN A 154 18.93 2.47 0.87
CA ASN A 154 18.63 1.27 1.65
C ASN A 154 17.37 0.55 1.19
N LEU A 155 16.67 1.09 0.18
CA LEU A 155 15.38 0.57 -0.25
C LEU A 155 15.50 -0.87 -0.77
N LYS A 156 14.74 -1.77 -0.18
CA LYS A 156 14.65 -3.20 -0.52
C LYS A 156 13.36 -3.54 -1.26
N ALA A 157 12.27 -2.84 -0.90
CA ALA A 157 10.97 -3.07 -1.53
C ALA A 157 10.14 -1.77 -1.64
N HIS A 158 9.37 -1.68 -2.73
CA HIS A 158 8.31 -0.68 -2.92
C HIS A 158 6.99 -1.41 -3.16
N LEU A 159 6.03 -1.20 -2.27
CA LEU A 159 4.72 -1.85 -2.23
C LEU A 159 3.65 -0.83 -2.61
N PHE A 160 2.82 -1.16 -3.59
CA PHE A 160 1.79 -0.25 -4.11
C PHE A 160 0.60 -1.01 -4.70
N GLY A 161 -0.41 -0.31 -5.18
CA GLY A 161 -1.59 -0.86 -5.83
C GLY A 161 -2.06 -0.02 -7.01
N HIS A 162 -3.34 0.40 -6.96
CA HIS A 162 -3.98 1.35 -7.86
C HIS A 162 -4.22 0.83 -9.29
N ILE A 163 -3.25 0.19 -9.93
CA ILE A 163 -3.37 -0.29 -11.31
C ILE A 163 -3.72 -1.78 -11.31
N HIS A 164 -5.00 -2.06 -11.35
CA HIS A 164 -5.55 -3.42 -11.21
C HIS A 164 -5.04 -4.39 -12.28
N ALA A 165 -4.83 -3.90 -13.52
CA ALA A 165 -4.33 -4.69 -14.62
C ALA A 165 -2.88 -5.18 -14.43
N GLN A 166 -2.13 -4.58 -13.50
CA GLN A 166 -0.70 -4.81 -13.32
C GLN A 166 -0.34 -5.57 -12.02
N HIS A 167 -1.31 -6.28 -11.44
CA HIS A 167 -1.03 -7.12 -10.27
C HIS A 167 0.18 -8.02 -10.50
N GLY A 168 1.25 -7.83 -9.73
CA GLY A 168 2.49 -8.57 -9.97
C GLY A 168 3.66 -8.16 -9.09
N ILE A 169 4.77 -8.89 -9.26
CA ILE A 169 6.06 -8.58 -8.63
C ILE A 169 7.14 -8.55 -9.71
N VAL A 170 7.98 -7.53 -9.67
CA VAL A 170 9.20 -7.44 -10.48
C VAL A 170 10.37 -7.00 -9.60
N THR A 171 11.59 -7.40 -9.95
CA THR A 171 12.81 -6.94 -9.28
C THR A 171 13.65 -6.16 -10.27
N GLN A 172 14.03 -4.94 -9.91
CA GLN A 172 14.89 -4.08 -10.70
C GLN A 172 15.93 -3.43 -9.80
N ASN A 173 17.21 -3.46 -10.20
CA ASN A 173 18.32 -2.87 -9.46
C ASN A 173 18.41 -3.32 -7.98
N GLY A 174 18.01 -4.56 -7.69
CA GLY A 174 18.01 -5.11 -6.33
C GLY A 174 16.81 -4.70 -5.48
N ILE A 175 15.88 -3.90 -5.99
CA ILE A 175 14.65 -3.49 -5.32
C ILE A 175 13.49 -4.37 -5.82
N THR A 176 12.70 -4.89 -4.91
CA THR A 176 11.46 -5.61 -5.22
C THR A 176 10.29 -4.65 -5.31
N PHE A 177 9.64 -4.59 -6.47
CA PHE A 177 8.43 -3.82 -6.71
C PHE A 177 7.23 -4.76 -6.70
N SER A 178 6.20 -4.43 -5.95
CA SER A 178 4.99 -5.24 -5.86
C SER A 178 3.75 -4.38 -6.04
N ASN A 179 2.98 -4.68 -7.08
CA ASN A 179 1.61 -4.21 -7.22
C ASN A 179 0.69 -5.25 -6.58
N GLY A 180 0.10 -4.90 -5.43
CA GLY A 180 -0.73 -5.76 -4.61
C GLY A 180 -2.22 -5.71 -4.93
N ALA A 181 -2.65 -5.03 -6.01
CA ALA A 181 -4.05 -4.88 -6.38
C ALA A 181 -4.73 -6.25 -6.52
N ILE A 182 -5.54 -6.61 -5.51
CA ILE A 182 -6.11 -7.95 -5.41
C ILE A 182 -7.38 -8.12 -6.26
N MET A 183 -8.16 -7.04 -6.45
CA MET A 183 -9.31 -7.05 -7.34
C MET A 183 -8.85 -6.93 -8.78
N ASN A 184 -9.46 -7.71 -9.68
CA ASN A 184 -9.24 -7.52 -11.11
C ASN A 184 -9.99 -6.27 -11.63
N TYR A 185 -9.71 -5.89 -12.86
CA TYR A 185 -10.25 -4.68 -13.50
C TYR A 185 -11.77 -4.56 -13.43
N ASP A 186 -12.52 -5.64 -13.59
CA ASP A 186 -13.99 -5.64 -13.56
C ASP A 186 -14.59 -5.92 -12.18
N TYR A 187 -13.76 -5.96 -11.13
CA TYR A 187 -14.16 -6.22 -9.74
C TYR A 187 -14.86 -7.56 -9.51
N SER A 188 -14.80 -8.48 -10.45
CA SER A 188 -15.49 -9.77 -10.40
C SER A 188 -14.71 -10.84 -9.62
N ASN A 189 -13.39 -10.84 -9.75
CA ASN A 189 -12.50 -11.86 -9.23
C ASN A 189 -11.36 -11.29 -8.40
N LEU A 190 -10.79 -12.14 -7.56
CA LEU A 190 -9.60 -11.84 -6.78
C LEU A 190 -8.37 -12.49 -7.40
N SER A 191 -7.29 -11.74 -7.50
CA SER A 191 -5.96 -12.25 -7.85
C SER A 191 -5.39 -13.09 -6.71
N LYS A 192 -4.35 -13.87 -7.00
CA LYS A 192 -3.65 -14.63 -5.94
C LYS A 192 -2.80 -13.69 -5.10
N THR A 193 -2.85 -13.89 -3.79
CA THR A 193 -1.98 -13.20 -2.85
C THR A 193 -0.51 -13.53 -3.09
N ARG A 194 0.39 -12.62 -2.77
CA ARG A 194 1.83 -12.76 -2.99
C ARG A 194 2.61 -12.49 -1.70
N ILE A 195 3.69 -13.24 -1.53
CA ILE A 195 4.66 -13.05 -0.45
C ILE A 195 5.92 -12.42 -1.03
N ILE A 196 6.45 -11.45 -0.30
CA ILE A 196 7.74 -10.81 -0.54
C ILE A 196 8.68 -11.24 0.59
N GLU A 197 9.89 -11.62 0.25
CA GLU A 197 10.94 -11.96 1.21
C GLU A 197 12.03 -10.89 1.15
N LEU A 198 12.34 -10.28 2.32
CA LEU A 198 13.42 -9.31 2.53
C LEU A 198 14.62 -9.97 3.20
#